data_832e9f60ee53cfe88f359836613ab197
#
_entry.id   832e9f60ee53cfe88f359836613ab197
#
_cell.length_a   1.000
_cell.length_b   1.000
_cell.length_c   1.000
_cell.angle_alpha   90.00
_cell.angle_beta   90.00
_cell.angle_gamma   90.00
#
_symmetry.space_group_name_H-M   'P 1'
#
loop_
_entity.id
_entity.type
_entity.pdbx_description
1 polymer ?
#
loop_
_entity_poly.entity_id
_entity_poly.type
_entity_poly.pdbx_seq_one_letter_code
_entity_poly.pdbx_strand_id
1 'polypeptide(L)'
;MADNETPRSEISHLGKFNLISKLTDNIKMEQPSTVVGPGDDAAAADFGNRLTVAASKLFVENVHFDLSYFPLKHLGYKCAGIAVSDLLAMNAIPSQLTVNLAVSNRFSVEAVEELLTGLRACCHYYHLDIANLDVTSSVTGLAIGLTALGSVEPDRLTRRTGTGENELICVSGDFGAAYTGLLLLQREKQIFETTGNAQPDFEGYDYLLERQLKPEPRLDIVEALRKNGILPTSMTIVSDGLASSLLHICHLNNLGCTIYENKTPVDPLTFQTLRELKIVATTVALNGGEDYELLFTVKQEDYEKVKTIENVSVIGYMTEPNAGCNLITNDDRQISLRAQGFQGE
;
A
#
# COMPACT_ATOMS: atom_id res chain seq x y z
N MET A 1 -5.82 20.51 46.21
CA MET A 1 -5.94 19.22 45.49
C MET A 1 -5.30 19.51 44.13
N ALA A 2 -4.13 18.93 43.89
CA ALA A 2 -3.49 19.08 42.58
C ALA A 2 -4.21 18.14 41.60
N ASP A 3 -4.80 18.72 40.55
CA ASP A 3 -5.34 17.97 39.43
C ASP A 3 -4.20 17.21 38.77
N ASN A 4 -4.18 15.88 38.97
CA ASN A 4 -3.35 14.98 38.21
C ASN A 4 -3.94 14.88 36.79
N GLU A 5 -3.74 15.89 35.94
CA GLU A 5 -3.97 15.75 34.51
C GLU A 5 -3.00 14.72 33.97
N THR A 6 -3.53 13.61 33.53
CA THR A 6 -2.75 12.60 32.77
C THR A 6 -2.17 13.33 31.56
N PRO A 7 -0.84 13.32 31.35
CA PRO A 7 -0.24 14.06 30.23
C PRO A 7 -0.84 13.60 28.90
N ARG A 8 -1.41 14.53 28.15
CA ARG A 8 -1.97 14.27 26.82
C ARG A 8 -0.83 14.03 25.83
N SER A 9 -0.83 12.84 25.21
CA SER A 9 0.13 12.52 24.15
C SER A 9 -0.48 12.88 22.80
N GLU A 10 0.22 13.69 22.02
CA GLU A 10 -0.23 14.08 20.68
C GLU A 10 0.05 12.95 19.68
N ILE A 11 -0.94 12.63 18.83
CA ILE A 11 -0.86 11.57 17.82
C ILE A 11 0.30 11.81 16.84
N SER A 12 0.56 13.07 16.50
CA SER A 12 1.62 13.48 15.58
C SER A 12 3.03 13.03 16.02
N HIS A 13 3.23 12.78 17.31
CA HIS A 13 4.53 12.34 17.83
C HIS A 13 4.77 10.84 17.69
N LEU A 14 3.73 10.05 17.45
CA LEU A 14 3.83 8.59 17.38
C LEU A 14 4.06 8.07 15.95
N GLY A 15 3.54 8.75 14.94
CA GLY A 15 3.45 8.20 13.59
C GLY A 15 2.42 7.07 13.48
N LYS A 16 2.14 6.63 12.26
CA LYS A 16 1.05 5.67 11.93
C LYS A 16 1.25 4.30 12.60
N PHE A 17 2.41 3.70 12.40
CA PHE A 17 2.66 2.33 12.87
C PHE A 17 2.76 2.24 14.39
N ASN A 18 3.45 3.18 15.04
CA ASN A 18 3.53 3.21 16.50
C ASN A 18 2.18 3.50 17.16
N LEU A 19 1.33 4.32 16.51
CA LEU A 19 -0.04 4.53 16.98
C LEU A 19 -0.86 3.23 16.89
N ILE A 20 -0.81 2.53 15.76
CA ILE A 20 -1.51 1.25 15.59
C ILE A 20 -1.03 0.25 16.64
N SER A 21 0.29 0.08 16.79
CA SER A 21 0.87 -0.82 17.80
C SER A 21 0.35 -0.49 19.19
N LYS A 22 0.46 0.77 19.62
CA LYS A 22 -0.01 1.22 20.94
C LYS A 22 -1.51 0.97 21.17
N LEU A 23 -2.34 1.16 20.14
CA LEU A 23 -3.77 0.93 20.24
C LEU A 23 -4.13 -0.55 20.27
N THR A 24 -3.29 -1.41 19.70
CA THR A 24 -3.55 -2.85 19.58
C THR A 24 -2.88 -3.69 20.66
N ASP A 25 -1.89 -3.17 21.39
CA ASP A 25 -1.11 -3.89 22.43
C ASP A 25 -1.97 -4.59 23.49
N ASN A 26 -3.13 -4.03 23.81
CA ASN A 26 -4.05 -4.57 24.82
C ASN A 26 -5.21 -5.35 24.23
N ILE A 27 -5.27 -5.54 22.92
CA ILE A 27 -6.33 -6.32 22.28
C ILE A 27 -6.04 -7.82 22.47
N LYS A 28 -6.85 -8.47 23.26
CA LYS A 28 -6.76 -9.90 23.47
C LYS A 28 -7.64 -10.64 22.47
N MET A 29 -7.06 -11.64 21.82
CA MET A 29 -7.84 -12.55 20.96
C MET A 29 -8.62 -13.50 21.84
N GLU A 30 -9.95 -13.43 21.77
CA GLU A 30 -10.85 -14.27 22.56
C GLU A 30 -11.29 -15.53 21.81
N GLN A 31 -11.18 -15.47 20.47
CA GLN A 31 -11.61 -16.58 19.63
C GLN A 31 -10.40 -17.42 19.18
N PRO A 32 -10.42 -18.75 19.45
CA PRO A 32 -9.32 -19.62 19.02
C PRO A 32 -9.18 -19.72 17.49
N SER A 33 -10.21 -19.33 16.75
CA SER A 33 -10.16 -19.23 15.30
C SER A 33 -9.32 -18.07 14.79
N THR A 34 -8.99 -17.05 15.60
CA THR A 34 -8.16 -15.94 15.18
C THR A 34 -6.69 -16.38 15.13
N VAL A 35 -6.15 -16.55 13.92
CA VAL A 35 -4.76 -16.98 13.66
C VAL A 35 -3.80 -15.81 13.57
N VAL A 36 -4.24 -14.70 12.96
CA VAL A 36 -3.50 -13.44 12.87
C VAL A 36 -4.42 -12.32 13.31
N GLY A 37 -4.04 -11.61 14.37
CA GLY A 37 -4.73 -10.43 14.86
C GLY A 37 -4.19 -9.13 14.25
N PRO A 38 -4.42 -7.97 14.91
CA PRO A 38 -3.91 -6.68 14.45
C PRO A 38 -2.38 -6.65 14.38
N GLY A 39 -1.83 -5.91 13.39
CA GLY A 39 -0.38 -5.70 13.23
C GLY A 39 0.18 -6.19 11.89
N ASP A 40 -0.56 -7.02 11.15
CA ASP A 40 -0.23 -7.41 9.77
C ASP A 40 -1.08 -6.64 8.75
N ASP A 41 -0.91 -6.91 7.44
CA ASP A 41 -1.71 -6.26 6.38
C ASP A 41 -3.20 -6.61 6.48
N ALA A 42 -3.52 -7.83 6.93
CA ALA A 42 -4.88 -8.29 7.16
C ALA A 42 -4.96 -9.24 8.37
N ALA A 43 -6.15 -9.38 8.93
CA ALA A 43 -6.44 -10.43 9.91
C ALA A 43 -6.65 -11.77 9.21
N ALA A 44 -6.36 -12.89 9.91
CA ALA A 44 -6.66 -14.24 9.42
C ALA A 44 -7.35 -15.07 10.50
N ALA A 45 -8.39 -15.79 10.10
CA ALA A 45 -9.15 -16.67 10.99
C ALA A 45 -9.37 -18.05 10.34
N ASP A 46 -9.29 -19.09 11.16
CA ASP A 46 -9.54 -20.47 10.77
C ASP A 46 -11.01 -20.83 11.07
N PHE A 47 -11.78 -21.01 10.00
CA PHE A 47 -13.15 -21.51 10.05
C PHE A 47 -13.31 -22.87 9.35
N GLY A 48 -12.22 -23.59 9.12
CA GLY A 48 -12.25 -24.89 8.46
C GLY A 48 -10.97 -25.23 7.70
N ASN A 49 -11.09 -25.74 6.47
CA ASN A 49 -9.94 -26.22 5.69
C ASN A 49 -9.03 -25.12 5.12
N ARG A 50 -9.46 -23.86 5.15
CA ARG A 50 -8.71 -22.69 4.69
C ARG A 50 -8.83 -21.57 5.73
N LEU A 51 -7.80 -20.75 5.80
CA LEU A 51 -7.88 -19.51 6.58
C LEU A 51 -8.69 -18.48 5.81
N THR A 52 -9.64 -17.84 6.48
CA THR A 52 -10.31 -16.65 5.98
C THR A 52 -9.45 -15.44 6.33
N VAL A 53 -9.16 -14.62 5.34
CA VAL A 53 -8.37 -13.38 5.47
C VAL A 53 -9.30 -12.21 5.24
N ALA A 54 -9.23 -11.21 6.11
CA ALA A 54 -10.08 -10.01 6.06
C ALA A 54 -9.24 -8.74 6.24
N ALA A 55 -9.40 -7.78 5.33
CA ALA A 55 -8.79 -6.46 5.39
C ALA A 55 -9.84 -5.36 5.30
N SER A 56 -9.76 -4.37 6.18
CA SER A 56 -10.67 -3.22 6.18
C SER A 56 -9.94 -1.93 5.91
N LYS A 57 -10.50 -1.09 5.03
CA LYS A 57 -10.00 0.23 4.66
C LYS A 57 -11.06 1.30 4.84
N LEU A 58 -10.63 2.49 5.22
CA LEU A 58 -11.47 3.69 5.28
C LEU A 58 -10.81 4.80 4.45
N PHE A 59 -11.55 5.34 3.50
CA PHE A 59 -11.14 6.47 2.67
C PHE A 59 -12.00 7.68 2.99
N VAL A 60 -11.38 8.82 3.20
CA VAL A 60 -12.04 10.06 3.60
C VAL A 60 -11.65 11.17 2.64
N GLU A 61 -12.63 11.90 2.15
CA GLU A 61 -12.44 13.07 1.28
C GLU A 61 -11.55 14.12 1.94
N ASN A 62 -10.70 14.76 1.15
CA ASN A 62 -9.65 15.70 1.56
C ASN A 62 -8.55 15.12 2.46
N VAL A 63 -8.55 13.81 2.66
CA VAL A 63 -7.46 13.06 3.33
C VAL A 63 -6.81 12.11 2.34
N HIS A 64 -7.62 11.23 1.72
CA HIS A 64 -7.14 10.20 0.81
C HIS A 64 -7.38 10.53 -0.67
N PHE A 65 -8.30 11.44 -0.96
CA PHE A 65 -8.64 11.89 -2.30
C PHE A 65 -9.24 13.29 -2.28
N ASP A 66 -9.07 14.01 -3.40
CA ASP A 66 -9.65 15.32 -3.61
C ASP A 66 -10.50 15.27 -4.90
N LEU A 67 -11.82 15.47 -4.74
CA LEU A 67 -12.78 15.37 -5.84
C LEU A 67 -12.64 16.49 -6.88
N SER A 68 -11.80 17.50 -6.65
CA SER A 68 -11.53 18.54 -7.66
C SER A 68 -10.73 17.99 -8.86
N TYR A 69 -9.97 16.90 -8.66
CA TYR A 69 -9.19 16.25 -9.73
C TYR A 69 -9.30 14.71 -9.72
N PHE A 70 -10.07 14.12 -8.81
CA PHE A 70 -10.22 12.67 -8.73
C PHE A 70 -11.61 12.24 -9.24
N PRO A 71 -11.72 11.66 -10.45
CA PRO A 71 -13.00 11.19 -10.97
C PRO A 71 -13.59 10.07 -10.11
N LEU A 72 -14.90 10.11 -9.83
CA LEU A 72 -15.57 9.16 -8.94
C LEU A 72 -15.42 7.70 -9.39
N LYS A 73 -15.47 7.46 -10.71
CA LYS A 73 -15.24 6.12 -11.26
C LYS A 73 -13.85 5.57 -10.94
N HIS A 74 -12.80 6.38 -11.09
CA HIS A 74 -11.44 5.98 -10.73
C HIS A 74 -11.30 5.79 -9.22
N LEU A 75 -11.93 6.67 -8.43
CA LEU A 75 -11.96 6.55 -6.98
C LEU A 75 -12.55 5.21 -6.51
N GLY A 76 -13.69 4.82 -7.08
CA GLY A 76 -14.31 3.53 -6.77
C GLY A 76 -13.39 2.35 -7.09
N TYR A 77 -12.75 2.37 -8.26
CA TYR A 77 -11.78 1.34 -8.66
C TYR A 77 -10.58 1.30 -7.70
N LYS A 78 -9.95 2.45 -7.45
CA LYS A 78 -8.79 2.58 -6.54
C LYS A 78 -9.10 2.05 -5.15
N CYS A 79 -10.21 2.46 -4.54
CA CYS A 79 -10.58 2.02 -3.20
C CYS A 79 -10.72 0.49 -3.12
N ALA A 80 -11.39 -0.14 -4.11
CA ALA A 80 -11.52 -1.59 -4.16
C ALA A 80 -10.17 -2.27 -4.37
N GLY A 81 -9.35 -1.77 -5.29
CA GLY A 81 -8.01 -2.28 -5.56
C GLY A 81 -7.10 -2.26 -4.32
N ILE A 82 -7.12 -1.16 -3.56
CA ILE A 82 -6.34 -1.05 -2.31
C ILE A 82 -6.76 -2.10 -1.28
N ALA A 83 -8.08 -2.32 -1.10
CA ALA A 83 -8.58 -3.33 -0.17
C ALA A 83 -8.20 -4.77 -0.61
N VAL A 84 -8.19 -5.03 -1.91
CA VAL A 84 -7.73 -6.30 -2.50
C VAL A 84 -6.23 -6.51 -2.29
N SER A 85 -5.43 -5.47 -2.44
CA SER A 85 -3.97 -5.54 -2.32
C SER A 85 -3.51 -6.06 -0.95
N ASP A 86 -4.20 -5.71 0.14
CA ASP A 86 -3.86 -6.22 1.47
C ASP A 86 -4.04 -7.74 1.59
N LEU A 87 -5.07 -8.30 0.93
CA LEU A 87 -5.25 -9.75 0.90
C LEU A 87 -4.14 -10.44 0.11
N LEU A 88 -3.74 -9.83 -1.02
CA LEU A 88 -2.64 -10.33 -1.85
C LEU A 88 -1.31 -10.31 -1.09
N ALA A 89 -1.06 -9.28 -0.26
CA ALA A 89 0.12 -9.22 0.60
C ALA A 89 0.19 -10.36 1.61
N MET A 90 -0.93 -10.99 1.95
CA MET A 90 -0.98 -12.19 2.77
C MET A 90 -1.09 -13.49 1.96
N ASN A 91 -0.81 -13.42 0.66
CA ASN A 91 -0.91 -14.54 -0.27
C ASN A 91 -2.33 -15.15 -0.32
N ALA A 92 -3.36 -14.38 0.04
CA ALA A 92 -4.75 -14.82 -0.01
C ALA A 92 -5.38 -14.55 -1.38
N ILE A 93 -6.34 -15.39 -1.76
CA ILE A 93 -7.17 -15.19 -2.96
C ILE A 93 -8.40 -14.39 -2.55
N PRO A 94 -8.60 -13.17 -3.08
CA PRO A 94 -9.77 -12.36 -2.82
C PRO A 94 -11.05 -13.04 -3.32
N SER A 95 -12.17 -12.81 -2.65
CA SER A 95 -13.47 -13.42 -3.03
C SER A 95 -14.67 -12.50 -2.84
N GLN A 96 -14.74 -11.74 -1.76
CA GLN A 96 -15.87 -10.85 -1.49
C GLN A 96 -15.37 -9.46 -1.06
N LEU A 97 -16.24 -8.47 -1.27
CA LEU A 97 -16.08 -7.10 -0.80
C LEU A 97 -17.38 -6.62 -0.15
N THR A 98 -17.30 -6.02 1.04
CA THR A 98 -18.41 -5.27 1.62
C THR A 98 -18.12 -3.78 1.53
N VAL A 99 -19.16 -2.98 1.32
CA VAL A 99 -19.06 -1.54 1.04
C VAL A 99 -19.93 -0.77 2.02
N ASN A 100 -19.37 0.24 2.68
CA ASN A 100 -20.07 1.20 3.51
C ASN A 100 -19.80 2.61 2.99
N LEU A 101 -20.84 3.35 2.66
CA LEU A 101 -20.74 4.72 2.15
C LEU A 101 -21.36 5.70 3.13
N ALA A 102 -20.62 6.75 3.51
CA ALA A 102 -21.18 7.91 4.16
C ALA A 102 -21.18 9.08 3.16
N VAL A 103 -22.38 9.50 2.72
CA VAL A 103 -22.55 10.42 1.59
C VAL A 103 -23.27 11.68 2.04
N SER A 104 -22.69 12.85 1.73
CA SER A 104 -23.35 14.13 2.01
C SER A 104 -24.41 14.45 0.94
N ASN A 105 -25.38 15.29 1.29
CA ASN A 105 -26.48 15.67 0.43
C ASN A 105 -26.09 16.52 -0.81
N ARG A 106 -24.81 16.85 -0.97
CA ARG A 106 -24.29 17.52 -2.17
C ARG A 106 -24.09 16.55 -3.36
N PHE A 107 -24.08 15.24 -3.10
CA PHE A 107 -23.95 14.24 -4.15
C PHE A 107 -25.30 13.87 -4.72
N SER A 108 -25.37 13.75 -6.05
CA SER A 108 -26.53 13.17 -6.74
C SER A 108 -26.45 11.63 -6.71
N VAL A 109 -27.56 10.99 -7.06
CA VAL A 109 -27.61 9.53 -7.22
C VAL A 109 -26.63 9.07 -8.31
N GLU A 110 -26.56 9.80 -9.42
CA GLU A 110 -25.69 9.51 -10.57
C GLU A 110 -24.20 9.55 -10.15
N ALA A 111 -23.82 10.50 -9.30
CA ALA A 111 -22.46 10.59 -8.76
C ALA A 111 -22.08 9.35 -7.93
N VAL A 112 -23.00 8.87 -7.09
CA VAL A 112 -22.80 7.63 -6.33
C VAL A 112 -22.78 6.40 -7.24
N GLU A 113 -23.62 6.37 -8.28
CA GLU A 113 -23.61 5.30 -9.29
C GLU A 113 -22.31 5.26 -10.09
N GLU A 114 -21.71 6.42 -10.39
CA GLU A 114 -20.39 6.51 -11.03
C GLU A 114 -19.29 5.90 -10.15
N LEU A 115 -19.27 6.23 -8.86
CA LEU A 115 -18.37 5.63 -7.86
C LEU A 115 -18.53 4.09 -7.83
N LEU A 116 -19.78 3.60 -7.73
CA LEU A 116 -20.08 2.18 -7.72
C LEU A 116 -19.73 1.49 -9.04
N THR A 117 -19.78 2.21 -10.15
CA THR A 117 -19.36 1.67 -11.46
C THR A 117 -17.88 1.34 -11.48
N GLY A 118 -17.02 2.22 -10.93
CA GLY A 118 -15.60 1.95 -10.78
C GLY A 118 -15.33 0.79 -9.84
N LEU A 119 -16.01 0.76 -8.71
CA LEU A 119 -15.91 -0.30 -7.71
C LEU A 119 -16.28 -1.68 -8.30
N ARG A 120 -17.41 -1.74 -9.02
CA ARG A 120 -17.86 -2.95 -9.75
C ARG A 120 -16.87 -3.37 -10.83
N ALA A 121 -16.23 -2.44 -11.53
CA ALA A 121 -15.23 -2.75 -12.55
C ALA A 121 -14.02 -3.45 -11.95
N CYS A 122 -13.50 -2.98 -10.81
CA CYS A 122 -12.44 -3.64 -10.07
C CYS A 122 -12.87 -5.03 -9.57
N CYS A 123 -14.04 -5.14 -8.94
CA CYS A 123 -14.57 -6.41 -8.47
C CYS A 123 -14.74 -7.42 -9.60
N HIS A 124 -15.22 -7.00 -10.76
CA HIS A 124 -15.35 -7.87 -11.92
C HIS A 124 -14.00 -8.36 -12.44
N TYR A 125 -13.02 -7.47 -12.53
CA TYR A 125 -11.67 -7.81 -13.00
C TYR A 125 -10.95 -8.82 -12.10
N TYR A 126 -11.09 -8.67 -10.77
CA TYR A 126 -10.48 -9.56 -9.77
C TYR A 126 -11.42 -10.68 -9.29
N HIS A 127 -12.57 -10.89 -9.93
CA HIS A 127 -13.54 -11.94 -9.62
C HIS A 127 -14.08 -11.91 -8.18
N LEU A 128 -14.37 -10.71 -7.66
CA LEU A 128 -14.99 -10.53 -6.36
C LEU A 128 -16.50 -10.28 -6.47
N ASP A 129 -17.24 -10.80 -5.50
CA ASP A 129 -18.64 -10.43 -5.26
C ASP A 129 -18.71 -9.20 -4.33
N ILE A 130 -19.55 -8.22 -4.66
CA ILE A 130 -19.97 -7.20 -3.68
C ILE A 130 -21.04 -7.85 -2.81
N ALA A 131 -20.62 -8.35 -1.65
CA ALA A 131 -21.49 -9.16 -0.77
C ALA A 131 -22.44 -8.31 0.07
N ASN A 132 -22.11 -7.05 0.34
CA ASN A 132 -22.96 -6.11 1.04
C ASN A 132 -22.69 -4.68 0.65
N LEU A 133 -23.73 -3.85 0.69
CA LEU A 133 -23.65 -2.39 0.50
C LEU A 133 -24.55 -1.73 1.55
N ASP A 134 -23.98 -0.83 2.34
CA ASP A 134 -24.73 0.02 3.27
C ASP A 134 -24.43 1.50 2.99
N VAL A 135 -25.44 2.37 3.18
CA VAL A 135 -25.34 3.80 2.92
C VAL A 135 -25.89 4.60 4.08
N THR A 136 -25.12 5.55 4.58
CA THR A 136 -25.56 6.50 5.60
C THR A 136 -25.28 7.94 5.18
N SER A 137 -25.88 8.88 5.91
CA SER A 137 -25.65 10.30 5.67
C SER A 137 -24.31 10.77 6.26
N SER A 138 -23.62 11.66 5.55
CA SER A 138 -22.47 12.40 6.06
C SER A 138 -22.79 13.90 6.18
N VAL A 139 -22.32 14.54 7.22
CA VAL A 139 -22.42 16.01 7.37
C VAL A 139 -21.36 16.71 6.50
N THR A 140 -20.21 16.04 6.30
CA THR A 140 -19.06 16.62 5.58
C THR A 140 -18.50 15.62 4.57
N GLY A 141 -18.79 15.81 3.29
CA GLY A 141 -18.11 15.09 2.23
C GLY A 141 -18.50 13.61 2.08
N LEU A 142 -17.56 12.84 1.50
CA LEU A 142 -17.68 11.43 1.20
C LEU A 142 -16.68 10.62 2.04
N ALA A 143 -17.16 9.55 2.68
CA ALA A 143 -16.29 8.53 3.24
C ALA A 143 -16.70 7.14 2.71
N ILE A 144 -15.70 6.30 2.40
CA ILE A 144 -15.86 4.99 1.80
C ILE A 144 -15.17 3.98 2.71
N GLY A 145 -15.93 3.11 3.35
CA GLY A 145 -15.44 1.98 4.13
C GLY A 145 -15.54 0.70 3.32
N LEU A 146 -14.48 -0.06 3.20
CA LEU A 146 -14.46 -1.33 2.49
C LEU A 146 -13.89 -2.42 3.37
N THR A 147 -14.48 -3.62 3.31
CA THR A 147 -13.85 -4.82 3.88
C THR A 147 -13.76 -5.88 2.79
N ALA A 148 -12.53 -6.21 2.41
CA ALA A 148 -12.25 -7.31 1.50
C ALA A 148 -12.08 -8.61 2.28
N LEU A 149 -12.64 -9.70 1.77
CA LEU A 149 -12.53 -11.04 2.29
C LEU A 149 -11.89 -11.96 1.25
N GLY A 150 -11.06 -12.86 1.72
CA GLY A 150 -10.39 -13.84 0.88
C GLY A 150 -10.03 -15.10 1.65
N SER A 151 -9.34 -16.02 1.02
CA SER A 151 -8.89 -17.23 1.67
C SER A 151 -7.50 -17.66 1.22
N VAL A 152 -6.81 -18.35 2.12
CA VAL A 152 -5.48 -18.93 1.86
C VAL A 152 -5.34 -20.29 2.54
N GLU A 153 -4.56 -21.18 1.95
CA GLU A 153 -4.15 -22.43 2.60
C GLU A 153 -3.25 -22.09 3.81
N PRO A 154 -3.40 -22.78 4.97
CA PRO A 154 -2.62 -22.46 6.19
C PRO A 154 -1.11 -22.46 5.98
N ASP A 155 -0.58 -23.35 5.14
CA ASP A 155 0.83 -23.49 4.81
C ASP A 155 1.33 -22.48 3.77
N ARG A 156 0.43 -21.68 3.19
CA ARG A 156 0.74 -20.62 2.22
C ARG A 156 0.54 -19.21 2.75
N LEU A 157 0.03 -19.07 3.98
CA LEU A 157 -0.13 -17.75 4.59
C LEU A 157 1.23 -17.06 4.70
N THR A 158 1.36 -15.90 4.06
CA THR A 158 2.53 -15.03 4.18
C THR A 158 2.20 -13.87 5.10
N ARG A 159 3.16 -13.44 5.92
CA ARG A 159 3.03 -12.35 6.90
C ARG A 159 4.14 -11.33 6.68
N ARG A 160 4.07 -10.21 7.37
CA ARG A 160 5.19 -9.27 7.49
C ARG A 160 6.36 -9.84 8.29
N THR A 161 6.10 -10.85 9.12
CA THR A 161 7.10 -11.58 9.91
C THR A 161 7.46 -12.91 9.26
N GLY A 162 8.70 -13.37 9.43
CA GLY A 162 9.16 -14.67 8.95
C GLY A 162 10.43 -14.62 8.09
N THR A 163 10.90 -13.42 7.71
CA THR A 163 12.17 -13.26 7.00
C THR A 163 13.37 -13.48 7.91
N GLY A 164 14.47 -13.95 7.33
CA GLY A 164 15.75 -14.20 8.00
C GLY A 164 16.90 -13.41 7.38
N GLU A 165 18.07 -13.49 8.05
CA GLU A 165 19.30 -12.89 7.51
C GLU A 165 19.69 -13.49 6.17
N ASN A 166 20.28 -12.65 5.30
CA ASN A 166 20.73 -13.00 3.95
C ASN A 166 19.60 -13.36 2.98
N GLU A 167 18.33 -13.23 3.35
CA GLU A 167 17.23 -13.38 2.41
C GLU A 167 17.16 -12.20 1.46
N LEU A 168 16.74 -12.47 0.23
CA LEU A 168 16.66 -11.46 -0.83
C LEU A 168 15.44 -10.59 -0.65
N ILE A 169 15.61 -9.29 -0.82
CA ILE A 169 14.53 -8.31 -0.85
C ILE A 169 14.10 -8.11 -2.30
N CYS A 170 12.84 -8.40 -2.55
CA CYS A 170 12.22 -8.32 -3.86
C CYS A 170 11.07 -7.33 -3.84
N VAL A 171 10.84 -6.67 -4.98
CA VAL A 171 9.71 -5.78 -5.19
C VAL A 171 9.05 -6.05 -6.53
N SER A 172 7.75 -5.82 -6.62
CA SER A 172 7.03 -5.78 -7.89
C SER A 172 7.04 -4.40 -8.51
N GLY A 173 6.84 -4.30 -9.82
CA GLY A 173 6.65 -3.06 -10.57
C GLY A 173 7.75 -2.03 -10.39
N ASP A 174 7.35 -0.77 -10.26
CA ASP A 174 8.21 0.39 -10.07
C ASP A 174 7.63 1.38 -9.05
N PHE A 175 8.45 2.34 -8.61
CA PHE A 175 8.13 3.23 -7.51
C PHE A 175 8.19 4.70 -7.90
N GLY A 176 7.36 5.50 -7.24
CA GLY A 176 7.31 6.93 -7.37
C GLY A 176 6.40 7.43 -8.49
N ALA A 177 5.87 6.54 -9.34
CA ALA A 177 4.96 6.93 -10.43
C ALA A 177 3.66 7.51 -9.90
N ALA A 178 3.06 6.88 -8.87
CA ALA A 178 1.83 7.35 -8.24
C ALA A 178 1.99 8.77 -7.65
N TYR A 179 3.03 9.00 -6.87
CA TYR A 179 3.30 10.32 -6.30
C TYR A 179 3.59 11.38 -7.38
N THR A 180 4.31 11.00 -8.43
CA THR A 180 4.57 11.92 -9.56
C THR A 180 3.26 12.30 -10.26
N GLY A 181 2.35 11.34 -10.46
CA GLY A 181 0.99 11.59 -10.96
C GLY A 181 0.18 12.54 -10.06
N LEU A 182 0.30 12.37 -8.73
CA LEU A 182 -0.32 13.30 -7.78
C LEU A 182 0.22 14.73 -7.93
N LEU A 183 1.54 14.89 -8.07
CA LEU A 183 2.15 16.20 -8.27
C LEU A 183 1.63 16.88 -9.56
N LEU A 184 1.45 16.13 -10.64
CA LEU A 184 0.86 16.64 -11.89
C LEU A 184 -0.59 17.08 -11.69
N LEU A 185 -1.41 16.27 -11.04
CA LEU A 185 -2.81 16.62 -10.74
C LEU A 185 -2.91 17.88 -9.88
N GLN A 186 -2.08 18.00 -8.85
CA GLN A 186 -2.04 19.18 -8.00
C GLN A 186 -1.52 20.42 -8.72
N ARG A 187 -0.53 20.29 -9.61
CA ARG A 187 -0.05 21.37 -10.46
C ARG A 187 -1.17 21.92 -11.34
N GLU A 188 -1.89 21.07 -12.04
CA GLU A 188 -2.98 21.49 -12.93
C GLU A 188 -4.14 22.11 -12.16
N LYS A 189 -4.49 21.57 -10.98
CA LYS A 189 -5.44 22.19 -10.07
C LYS A 189 -5.03 23.63 -9.71
N GLN A 190 -3.77 23.83 -9.30
CA GLN A 190 -3.27 25.16 -8.93
C GLN A 190 -3.28 26.13 -10.11
N ILE A 191 -2.95 25.68 -11.33
CA ILE A 191 -3.03 26.49 -12.54
C ILE A 191 -4.49 26.90 -12.81
N PHE A 192 -5.43 25.96 -12.73
CA PHE A 192 -6.85 26.24 -12.92
C PHE A 192 -7.38 27.27 -11.89
N GLU A 193 -7.07 27.08 -10.61
CA GLU A 193 -7.47 27.99 -9.53
C GLU A 193 -6.92 29.42 -9.71
N THR A 194 -5.70 29.55 -10.29
CA THR A 194 -5.03 30.85 -10.48
C THR A 194 -5.48 31.55 -11.75
N THR A 195 -5.75 30.82 -12.80
CA THR A 195 -6.04 31.39 -14.16
C THR A 195 -7.54 31.40 -14.48
N GLY A 196 -8.32 30.57 -13.82
CA GLY A 196 -9.78 30.43 -13.98
C GLY A 196 -10.25 29.79 -15.29
N ASN A 197 -9.40 29.56 -16.28
CA ASN A 197 -9.78 29.11 -17.62
C ASN A 197 -8.77 28.16 -18.31
N ALA A 198 -7.69 27.73 -17.66
CA ALA A 198 -6.74 26.79 -18.25
C ALA A 198 -7.36 25.40 -18.28
N GLN A 199 -7.37 24.74 -19.45
CA GLN A 199 -7.64 23.31 -19.50
C GLN A 199 -6.39 22.57 -18.97
N PRO A 200 -6.57 21.51 -18.15
CA PRO A 200 -5.46 20.69 -17.70
C PRO A 200 -4.69 20.09 -18.88
N ASP A 201 -3.37 20.13 -18.81
CA ASP A 201 -2.49 19.50 -19.79
C ASP A 201 -1.88 18.23 -19.22
N PHE A 202 -2.39 17.10 -19.70
CA PHE A 202 -1.96 15.77 -19.29
C PHE A 202 -1.37 14.95 -20.44
N GLU A 203 -1.12 15.57 -21.61
CA GLU A 203 -0.61 14.86 -22.78
C GLU A 203 0.74 14.20 -22.47
N GLY A 204 0.82 12.88 -22.70
CA GLY A 204 2.03 12.09 -22.47
C GLY A 204 2.25 11.63 -21.01
N TYR A 205 1.35 11.96 -20.08
CA TYR A 205 1.47 11.56 -18.68
C TYR A 205 0.50 10.44 -18.27
N ASP A 206 -0.13 9.76 -19.23
CA ASP A 206 -1.16 8.73 -18.98
C ASP A 206 -0.73 7.70 -17.95
N TYR A 207 0.49 7.18 -18.07
CA TYR A 207 1.05 6.21 -17.14
C TYR A 207 1.09 6.73 -15.69
N LEU A 208 1.59 7.94 -15.48
CA LEU A 208 1.72 8.53 -14.15
C LEU A 208 0.35 8.78 -13.51
N LEU A 209 -0.60 9.24 -14.31
CA LEU A 209 -1.98 9.46 -13.88
C LEU A 209 -2.67 8.14 -13.56
N GLU A 210 -2.48 7.12 -14.40
CA GLU A 210 -3.05 5.78 -14.15
C GLU A 210 -2.52 5.21 -12.84
N ARG A 211 -1.22 5.29 -12.59
CA ARG A 211 -0.59 4.82 -11.35
C ARG A 211 -1.18 5.50 -10.11
N GLN A 212 -1.53 6.80 -10.17
CA GLN A 212 -2.16 7.52 -9.08
C GLN A 212 -3.65 7.24 -8.96
N LEU A 213 -4.38 7.26 -10.08
CA LEU A 213 -5.84 7.21 -10.09
C LEU A 213 -6.41 5.79 -10.09
N LYS A 214 -5.62 4.82 -10.57
CA LYS A 214 -6.05 3.43 -10.77
C LYS A 214 -4.90 2.44 -10.52
N PRO A 215 -4.32 2.41 -9.31
CA PRO A 215 -3.30 1.41 -9.00
C PRO A 215 -3.88 0.00 -9.13
N GLU A 216 -3.11 -0.90 -9.74
CA GLU A 216 -3.53 -2.29 -9.99
C GLU A 216 -3.02 -3.21 -8.89
N PRO A 217 -3.91 -3.95 -8.19
CA PRO A 217 -3.51 -5.02 -7.27
C PRO A 217 -2.67 -6.08 -7.97
N ARG A 218 -1.56 -6.48 -7.37
CA ARG A 218 -0.54 -7.36 -7.97
C ARG A 218 -0.88 -8.86 -7.85
N LEU A 219 -2.10 -9.22 -8.26
CA LEU A 219 -2.52 -10.63 -8.34
C LEU A 219 -1.62 -11.43 -9.32
N ASP A 220 -1.21 -10.79 -10.42
CA ASP A 220 -0.28 -11.33 -11.41
C ASP A 220 1.02 -11.85 -10.75
N ILE A 221 1.58 -11.10 -9.83
CA ILE A 221 2.82 -11.46 -9.12
C ILE A 221 2.57 -12.59 -8.13
N VAL A 222 1.47 -12.54 -7.36
CA VAL A 222 1.10 -13.61 -6.42
C VAL A 222 0.91 -14.93 -7.18
N GLU A 223 0.23 -14.91 -8.31
CA GLU A 223 0.05 -16.08 -9.17
C GLU A 223 1.37 -16.57 -9.78
N ALA A 224 2.24 -15.66 -10.22
CA ALA A 224 3.55 -16.01 -10.76
C ALA A 224 4.44 -16.65 -9.69
N LEU A 225 4.46 -16.13 -8.45
CA LEU A 225 5.17 -16.73 -7.32
C LEU A 225 4.66 -18.14 -7.05
N ARG A 226 3.34 -18.34 -6.99
CA ARG A 226 2.71 -19.65 -6.79
C ARG A 226 3.06 -20.64 -7.91
N LYS A 227 2.99 -20.20 -9.16
CA LYS A 227 3.31 -21.02 -10.34
C LYS A 227 4.76 -21.51 -10.33
N ASN A 228 5.68 -20.67 -9.84
CA ASN A 228 7.11 -21.01 -9.73
C ASN A 228 7.46 -21.75 -8.41
N GLY A 229 6.46 -22.07 -7.57
CA GLY A 229 6.67 -22.76 -6.31
C GLY A 229 7.44 -21.92 -5.28
N ILE A 230 7.36 -20.59 -5.36
CA ILE A 230 7.99 -19.67 -4.44
C ILE A 230 6.96 -19.27 -3.38
N LEU A 231 7.33 -19.43 -2.11
CA LEU A 231 6.59 -18.92 -0.98
C LEU A 231 7.44 -17.82 -0.33
N PRO A 232 7.00 -16.55 -0.40
CA PRO A 232 7.70 -15.46 0.28
C PRO A 232 7.79 -15.73 1.79
N THR A 233 8.94 -15.44 2.37
CA THR A 233 9.18 -15.57 3.81
C THR A 233 8.57 -14.40 4.59
N SER A 234 8.48 -13.23 3.95
CA SER A 234 7.74 -12.05 4.41
C SER A 234 7.16 -11.33 3.21
N MET A 235 6.01 -10.67 3.37
CA MET A 235 5.41 -9.87 2.31
C MET A 235 4.54 -8.75 2.89
N THR A 236 4.51 -7.61 2.23
CA THR A 236 3.66 -6.46 2.55
C THR A 236 3.35 -5.65 1.30
N ILE A 237 2.30 -4.83 1.37
CA ILE A 237 1.99 -3.83 0.36
C ILE A 237 2.77 -2.53 0.61
N VAL A 238 3.25 -1.86 -0.45
CA VAL A 238 3.93 -0.56 -0.36
C VAL A 238 2.90 0.56 -0.54
N SER A 239 2.32 1.01 0.56
CA SER A 239 1.34 2.12 0.60
C SER A 239 1.95 3.44 1.02
N ASP A 240 2.84 3.42 2.01
CA ASP A 240 3.41 4.63 2.64
C ASP A 240 4.86 4.89 2.19
N GLY A 241 5.24 4.32 1.04
CA GLY A 241 6.58 4.37 0.47
C GLY A 241 7.43 3.14 0.80
N LEU A 242 8.37 2.84 -0.10
CA LEU A 242 9.23 1.66 -0.02
C LEU A 242 10.09 1.65 1.25
N ALA A 243 10.67 2.80 1.63
CA ALA A 243 11.49 2.90 2.83
C ALA A 243 10.68 2.61 4.10
N SER A 244 9.45 3.13 4.20
CA SER A 244 8.55 2.90 5.34
C SER A 244 8.20 1.41 5.48
N SER A 245 7.80 0.76 4.38
CA SER A 245 7.44 -0.65 4.37
C SER A 245 8.63 -1.55 4.73
N LEU A 246 9.82 -1.22 4.21
CA LEU A 246 11.04 -1.98 4.49
C LEU A 246 11.50 -1.84 5.95
N LEU A 247 11.50 -0.61 6.48
CA LEU A 247 11.81 -0.36 7.89
C LEU A 247 10.85 -1.10 8.82
N HIS A 248 9.56 -1.18 8.44
CA HIS A 248 8.57 -1.90 9.22
C HIS A 248 8.84 -3.42 9.23
N ILE A 249 9.17 -4.03 8.08
CA ILE A 249 9.61 -5.44 8.02
C ILE A 249 10.86 -5.65 8.88
N CYS A 250 11.88 -4.80 8.75
CA CYS A 250 13.10 -4.91 9.55
C CYS A 250 12.82 -4.85 11.05
N HIS A 251 11.98 -3.91 11.48
CA HIS A 251 11.60 -3.77 12.88
C HIS A 251 10.87 -5.00 13.42
N LEU A 252 9.85 -5.50 12.69
CA LEU A 252 9.07 -6.66 13.12
C LEU A 252 9.89 -7.96 13.22
N ASN A 253 10.96 -8.08 12.44
CA ASN A 253 11.81 -9.27 12.39
C ASN A 253 13.12 -9.10 13.16
N ASN A 254 13.36 -7.93 13.78
CA ASN A 254 14.62 -7.59 14.44
C ASN A 254 15.84 -7.82 13.52
N LEU A 255 15.79 -7.25 12.33
CA LEU A 255 16.81 -7.35 11.28
C LEU A 255 17.18 -5.96 10.74
N GLY A 256 18.33 -5.88 10.08
CA GLY A 256 18.70 -4.79 9.20
C GLY A 256 18.44 -5.13 7.74
N CYS A 257 18.74 -4.19 6.86
CA CYS A 257 18.69 -4.43 5.42
C CYS A 257 19.69 -3.58 4.65
N THR A 258 20.05 -4.04 3.47
CA THR A 258 20.81 -3.26 2.49
C THR A 258 20.08 -3.32 1.16
N ILE A 259 19.70 -2.17 0.62
CA ILE A 259 19.14 -2.04 -0.73
C ILE A 259 20.05 -1.17 -1.60
N TYR A 260 19.92 -1.32 -2.91
CA TYR A 260 20.74 -0.62 -3.90
C TYR A 260 19.89 0.34 -4.72
N GLU A 261 20.34 1.58 -4.83
CA GLU A 261 19.66 2.62 -5.61
C GLU A 261 19.49 2.20 -7.07
N ASN A 262 20.54 1.68 -7.70
CA ASN A 262 20.54 1.25 -9.10
C ASN A 262 19.69 -0.01 -9.37
N LYS A 263 19.21 -0.70 -8.33
CA LYS A 263 18.32 -1.84 -8.43
C LYS A 263 16.88 -1.52 -8.08
N THR A 264 16.63 -0.35 -7.47
CA THR A 264 15.28 0.11 -7.16
C THR A 264 14.61 0.58 -8.46
N PRO A 265 13.54 -0.09 -8.90
CA PRO A 265 12.94 0.21 -10.19
C PRO A 265 12.20 1.55 -10.16
N VAL A 266 12.49 2.40 -11.14
CA VAL A 266 11.81 3.66 -11.42
C VAL A 266 11.55 3.72 -12.92
N ASP A 267 10.30 3.95 -13.32
CA ASP A 267 9.95 4.06 -14.73
C ASP A 267 10.65 5.26 -15.40
N PRO A 268 11.11 5.15 -16.66
CA PRO A 268 11.79 6.23 -17.37
C PRO A 268 10.98 7.53 -17.44
N LEU A 269 9.66 7.46 -17.62
CA LEU A 269 8.80 8.64 -17.64
C LEU A 269 8.72 9.29 -16.26
N THR A 270 8.61 8.48 -15.19
CA THR A 270 8.68 8.95 -13.80
C THR A 270 9.99 9.71 -13.55
N PHE A 271 11.11 9.11 -13.93
CA PHE A 271 12.44 9.72 -13.76
C PHE A 271 12.56 11.04 -14.53
N GLN A 272 12.13 11.06 -15.79
CA GLN A 272 12.18 12.26 -16.63
C GLN A 272 11.31 13.38 -16.05
N THR A 273 10.07 13.08 -15.68
CA THR A 273 9.11 14.06 -15.12
C THR A 273 9.62 14.65 -13.81
N LEU A 274 10.13 13.81 -12.90
CA LEU A 274 10.71 14.28 -11.65
C LEU A 274 11.93 15.18 -11.87
N ARG A 275 12.77 14.86 -12.86
CA ARG A 275 13.91 15.71 -13.24
C ARG A 275 13.45 17.08 -13.75
N GLU A 276 12.38 17.14 -14.55
CA GLU A 276 11.78 18.39 -15.01
C GLU A 276 11.21 19.22 -13.85
N LEU A 277 10.60 18.55 -12.87
CA LEU A 277 10.11 19.15 -11.63
C LEU A 277 11.24 19.49 -10.63
N LYS A 278 12.49 19.14 -10.93
CA LYS A 278 13.67 19.31 -10.06
C LYS A 278 13.56 18.57 -8.72
N ILE A 279 12.95 17.41 -8.75
CA ILE A 279 12.77 16.51 -7.59
C ILE A 279 13.67 15.30 -7.78
N VAL A 280 14.28 14.83 -6.69
CA VAL A 280 15.17 13.64 -6.71
C VAL A 280 14.34 12.38 -6.80
N ALA A 281 14.49 11.62 -7.89
CA ALA A 281 13.69 10.42 -8.16
C ALA A 281 13.83 9.35 -7.06
N THR A 282 15.04 9.12 -6.55
CA THR A 282 15.29 8.16 -5.46
C THR A 282 14.49 8.51 -4.20
N THR A 283 14.40 9.80 -3.86
CA THR A 283 13.60 10.24 -2.71
C THR A 283 12.11 9.92 -2.91
N VAL A 284 11.59 10.13 -4.12
CA VAL A 284 10.20 9.85 -4.44
C VAL A 284 9.94 8.33 -4.48
N ALA A 285 10.82 7.55 -5.07
CA ALA A 285 10.70 6.09 -5.08
C ALA A 285 10.68 5.49 -3.66
N LEU A 286 11.47 6.05 -2.74
CA LEU A 286 11.56 5.57 -1.37
C LEU A 286 10.40 6.07 -0.47
N ASN A 287 9.91 7.30 -0.69
CA ASN A 287 9.01 7.98 0.26
C ASN A 287 7.73 8.55 -0.38
N GLY A 288 7.51 8.39 -1.68
CA GLY A 288 6.34 8.92 -2.38
C GLY A 288 5.03 8.29 -1.92
N GLY A 289 5.03 6.98 -1.80
CA GLY A 289 3.84 6.19 -1.42
C GLY A 289 2.82 6.03 -2.54
N GLU A 290 1.74 5.32 -2.20
CA GLU A 290 0.58 5.01 -3.05
C GLU A 290 0.88 4.19 -4.32
N ASP A 291 2.06 3.55 -4.40
CA ASP A 291 2.41 2.68 -5.52
C ASP A 291 1.66 1.34 -5.46
N TYR A 292 1.28 0.87 -4.28
CA TYR A 292 0.57 -0.39 -4.01
C TYR A 292 1.23 -1.62 -4.65
N GLU A 293 2.54 -1.57 -4.80
CA GLU A 293 3.37 -2.69 -5.21
C GLU A 293 3.64 -3.63 -4.01
N LEU A 294 4.03 -4.87 -4.30
CA LEU A 294 4.44 -5.82 -3.28
C LEU A 294 5.92 -5.67 -2.96
N LEU A 295 6.23 -5.61 -1.67
CA LEU A 295 7.56 -5.82 -1.11
C LEU A 295 7.57 -7.18 -0.42
N PHE A 296 8.51 -8.05 -0.78
CA PHE A 296 8.59 -9.39 -0.21
C PHE A 296 10.02 -9.89 -0.10
N THR A 297 10.24 -10.88 0.76
CA THR A 297 11.53 -11.53 0.91
C THR A 297 11.44 -12.99 0.50
N VAL A 298 12.53 -13.50 -0.05
CA VAL A 298 12.67 -14.91 -0.42
C VAL A 298 14.06 -15.44 -0.06
N LYS A 299 14.18 -16.73 0.11
CA LYS A 299 15.47 -17.38 0.34
C LYS A 299 16.38 -17.25 -0.88
N GLN A 300 17.70 -17.27 -0.66
CA GLN A 300 18.68 -17.19 -1.75
C GLN A 300 18.53 -18.32 -2.76
N GLU A 301 18.10 -19.51 -2.34
CA GLU A 301 17.85 -20.67 -3.22
C GLU A 301 16.79 -20.41 -4.29
N ASP A 302 15.89 -19.47 -4.08
CA ASP A 302 14.85 -19.09 -5.04
C ASP A 302 15.28 -17.97 -6.00
N TYR A 303 16.52 -17.47 -5.90
CA TYR A 303 17.01 -16.36 -6.75
C TYR A 303 16.82 -16.63 -8.25
N GLU A 304 17.21 -17.83 -8.71
CA GLU A 304 17.14 -18.18 -10.13
C GLU A 304 15.70 -18.25 -10.66
N LYS A 305 14.73 -18.56 -9.78
CA LYS A 305 13.30 -18.55 -10.12
C LYS A 305 12.73 -17.14 -10.10
N VAL A 306 13.01 -16.37 -9.02
CA VAL A 306 12.48 -15.01 -8.85
C VAL A 306 12.88 -14.08 -9.98
N LYS A 307 14.16 -14.12 -10.41
CA LYS A 307 14.65 -13.25 -11.49
C LYS A 307 14.00 -13.51 -12.85
N THR A 308 13.29 -14.65 -13.03
CA THR A 308 12.55 -14.94 -14.26
C THR A 308 11.12 -14.44 -14.24
N ILE A 309 10.63 -13.95 -13.10
CA ILE A 309 9.28 -13.39 -12.98
C ILE A 309 9.32 -11.96 -13.54
N GLU A 310 8.52 -11.72 -14.55
CA GLU A 310 8.37 -10.38 -15.13
C GLU A 310 7.85 -9.39 -14.09
N ASN A 311 8.32 -8.15 -14.15
CA ASN A 311 7.97 -7.08 -13.21
C ASN A 311 8.35 -7.39 -11.74
N VAL A 312 9.34 -8.24 -11.50
CA VAL A 312 9.95 -8.44 -10.18
C VAL A 312 11.42 -8.06 -10.22
N SER A 313 11.84 -7.24 -9.26
CA SER A 313 13.23 -6.80 -9.10
C SER A 313 13.77 -7.24 -7.75
N VAL A 314 14.99 -7.81 -7.74
CA VAL A 314 15.76 -8.07 -6.50
C VAL A 314 16.55 -6.80 -6.20
N ILE A 315 16.17 -6.08 -5.16
CA ILE A 315 16.72 -4.76 -4.85
C ILE A 315 17.79 -4.77 -3.75
N GLY A 316 17.90 -5.86 -2.98
CA GLY A 316 18.82 -5.95 -1.86
C GLY A 316 18.68 -7.25 -1.08
N TYR A 317 19.06 -7.21 0.18
CA TYR A 317 19.01 -8.38 1.09
C TYR A 317 18.86 -7.93 2.55
N MET A 318 18.33 -8.84 3.37
CA MET A 318 18.20 -8.68 4.81
C MET A 318 19.56 -8.90 5.48
N THR A 319 19.86 -8.13 6.53
CA THR A 319 21.13 -8.18 7.28
C THR A 319 20.88 -8.39 8.76
N GLU A 320 21.95 -8.65 9.52
CA GLU A 320 21.89 -8.64 10.97
C GLU A 320 21.42 -7.27 11.51
N PRO A 321 20.84 -7.22 12.72
CA PRO A 321 20.28 -5.98 13.28
C PRO A 321 21.29 -4.83 13.39
N ASN A 322 22.53 -5.16 13.77
CA ASN A 322 23.60 -4.17 14.00
C ASN A 322 24.08 -3.48 12.71
N ALA A 323 23.83 -4.06 11.55
CA ALA A 323 24.15 -3.43 10.26
C ALA A 323 23.27 -2.21 9.97
N GLY A 324 22.09 -2.11 10.61
CA GLY A 324 21.09 -1.08 10.35
C GLY A 324 20.38 -1.24 9.00
N CYS A 325 19.56 -0.28 8.64
CA CYS A 325 18.82 -0.27 7.38
C CYS A 325 19.44 0.77 6.42
N ASN A 326 20.00 0.32 5.32
CA ASN A 326 20.87 1.14 4.49
C ASN A 326 20.49 1.09 2.99
N LEU A 327 20.69 2.23 2.34
CA LEU A 327 20.72 2.37 0.88
C LEU A 327 22.18 2.54 0.43
N ILE A 328 22.59 1.74 -0.54
CA ILE A 328 23.83 1.97 -1.30
C ILE A 328 23.48 2.79 -2.53
N THR A 329 24.02 4.00 -2.58
CA THR A 329 23.78 4.95 -3.67
C THR A 329 24.60 4.61 -4.92
N ASN A 330 24.27 5.26 -6.06
CA ASN A 330 24.96 5.04 -7.34
C ASN A 330 26.45 5.43 -7.31
N ASP A 331 26.88 6.20 -6.32
CA ASP A 331 28.27 6.57 -6.06
C ASP A 331 28.89 5.78 -4.89
N ASP A 332 28.35 4.58 -4.61
CA ASP A 332 28.81 3.63 -3.59
C ASP A 332 28.82 4.17 -2.15
N ARG A 333 28.08 5.23 -1.86
CA ARG A 333 27.90 5.69 -0.48
C ARG A 333 26.80 4.91 0.20
N GLN A 334 27.04 4.57 1.46
CA GLN A 334 26.05 4.00 2.34
C GLN A 334 25.34 5.10 3.13
N ILE A 335 24.02 5.19 2.99
CA ILE A 335 23.17 6.11 3.75
C ILE A 335 22.06 5.35 4.47
N SER A 336 21.75 5.76 5.70
CA SER A 336 20.67 5.14 6.45
C SER A 336 19.31 5.48 5.83
N LEU A 337 18.47 4.47 5.68
CA LEU A 337 17.08 4.63 5.25
C LEU A 337 16.31 5.46 6.28
N ARG A 338 15.49 6.37 5.78
CA ARG A 338 14.58 7.18 6.59
C ARG A 338 13.22 7.23 5.91
N ALA A 339 12.16 7.17 6.70
CA ALA A 339 10.80 7.29 6.22
C ALA A 339 10.03 8.32 7.06
N GLN A 340 9.14 9.08 6.39
CA GLN A 340 8.19 9.94 7.09
C GLN A 340 7.19 9.07 7.85
N GLY A 341 6.85 9.47 9.09
CA GLY A 341 5.91 8.73 9.93
C GLY A 341 6.45 7.45 10.57
N PHE A 342 7.68 7.04 10.23
CA PHE A 342 8.42 6.00 10.93
C PHE A 342 9.58 6.66 11.68
N GLN A 343 9.35 6.94 12.95
CA GLN A 343 10.42 7.32 13.89
C GLN A 343 10.79 6.05 14.65
N GLY A 344 11.68 5.26 14.07
CA GLY A 344 12.43 4.27 14.82
C GLY A 344 13.53 5.02 15.59
N GLU A 345 13.56 4.87 16.90
CA GLU A 345 14.72 5.25 17.72
C GLU A 345 15.92 4.35 17.41
#